data_9f48d214db87a2f5879b37fe307525fb
#
_entry.id   9f48d214db87a2f5879b37fe307525fb
#
_cell.length_a   1.000
_cell.length_b   1.000
_cell.length_c   1.000
_cell.angle_alpha   90.00
_cell.angle_beta   90.00
_cell.angle_gamma   90.00
#
_symmetry.space_group_name_H-M   'P 1'
#
loop_
_entity.id
_entity.type
_entity.pdbx_description
1 polymer ?
#
loop_
_entity_poly.entity_id
_entity_poly.type
_entity_poly.pdbx_seq_one_letter_code
_entity_poly.pdbx_strand_id
1 'polypeptide(L)'
;MKINRKWKIMAVVLMLFMLTGCSTDFSEIAMDTSLSKVMETGGLFEAILIWPLAQAINYLANWTGSVFWGIVLVTVVINVALVLLTFKSNLQMQKMNTIQPELQKIQKKYEGRDDQASQMRMSNEMQALYKKYDINPLGSLIAPFLQFPILIAMYSAVRRSSAVLNGTFLGYTLALTPKEAFVNKDWPLLVIYVAMILCQLVSVLMPQLINKIKAKKEAEKHHKHYEEPKNPNAMITYGMVIFIAFIMISWPTALSLYYCISSVVNIIKTIVMQIIADKQAEK
;
A
#
# COMPACT_ATOMS: atom_id res chain seq x y z
N MET A 1 2.69 23.09 16.19
CA MET A 1 2.03 23.13 14.86
C MET A 1 0.52 22.94 15.06
N LYS A 2 -0.31 23.98 14.84
CA LYS A 2 -1.78 23.83 14.94
C LYS A 2 -2.26 23.05 13.71
N ILE A 3 -2.58 21.79 13.92
CA ILE A 3 -3.23 20.95 12.88
C ILE A 3 -4.54 21.64 12.48
N ASN A 4 -4.67 21.95 11.20
CA ASN A 4 -5.83 22.65 10.65
C ASN A 4 -7.13 21.87 11.00
N ARG A 5 -8.19 22.57 11.41
CA ARG A 5 -9.47 21.97 11.82
C ARG A 5 -10.00 20.96 10.80
N LYS A 6 -9.79 21.21 9.49
CA LYS A 6 -10.16 20.30 8.40
C LYS A 6 -9.46 18.94 8.50
N TRP A 7 -8.18 18.92 8.90
CA TRP A 7 -7.40 17.70 9.05
C TRP A 7 -7.82 16.87 10.27
N LYS A 8 -8.18 17.54 11.37
CA LYS A 8 -8.76 16.85 12.54
C LYS A 8 -10.08 16.19 12.19
N ILE A 9 -10.95 16.92 11.47
CA ILE A 9 -12.25 16.39 11.01
C ILE A 9 -12.02 15.20 10.08
N MET A 10 -11.10 15.30 9.11
CA MET A 10 -10.79 14.21 8.18
C MET A 10 -10.23 12.98 8.91
N ALA A 11 -9.34 13.16 9.90
CA ALA A 11 -8.82 12.05 10.71
C ALA A 11 -9.92 11.39 11.55
N VAL A 12 -10.83 12.19 12.15
CA VAL A 12 -11.98 11.66 12.92
C VAL A 12 -12.96 10.94 12.01
N VAL A 13 -13.28 11.48 10.84
CA VAL A 13 -14.14 10.82 9.85
C VAL A 13 -13.52 9.51 9.38
N LEU A 14 -12.21 9.49 9.09
CA LEU A 14 -11.49 8.27 8.70
C LEU A 14 -11.49 7.24 9.84
N MET A 15 -11.31 7.67 11.09
CA MET A 15 -11.36 6.81 12.27
C MET A 15 -12.77 6.25 12.52
N LEU A 16 -13.80 7.05 12.34
CA LEU A 16 -15.20 6.61 12.41
C LEU A 16 -15.53 5.62 11.28
N PHE A 17 -15.02 5.87 10.07
CA PHE A 17 -15.15 4.93 8.94
C PHE A 17 -14.48 3.59 9.22
N MET A 18 -13.32 3.59 9.89
CA MET A 18 -12.64 2.35 10.30
C MET A 18 -13.42 1.58 11.35
N LEU A 19 -14.07 2.27 12.30
CA LEU A 19 -14.87 1.64 13.35
C LEU A 19 -16.17 1.00 12.82
N THR A 20 -16.76 1.57 11.77
CA THR A 20 -17.95 0.99 11.11
C THR A 20 -17.63 -0.15 10.15
N GLY A 21 -16.35 -0.33 9.76
CA GLY A 21 -15.92 -1.39 8.86
C GLY A 21 -15.79 -2.78 9.49
N CYS A 22 -15.97 -2.91 10.81
CA CYS A 22 -15.96 -4.19 11.51
C CYS A 22 -17.38 -4.81 11.59
N SER A 23 -18.08 -4.89 10.46
CA SER A 23 -19.24 -5.75 10.37
C SER A 23 -18.80 -7.22 10.49
N THR A 24 -19.41 -7.95 11.41
CA THR A 24 -19.20 -9.40 11.60
C THR A 24 -20.07 -10.23 10.65
N ASP A 25 -20.90 -9.57 9.85
CA ASP A 25 -21.74 -10.25 8.86
C ASP A 25 -20.92 -10.56 7.60
N PHE A 26 -20.63 -11.83 7.42
CA PHE A 26 -19.94 -12.37 6.23
C PHE A 26 -20.91 -13.04 5.26
N SER A 27 -22.18 -12.57 5.19
CA SER A 27 -23.13 -13.05 4.21
C SER A 27 -22.57 -12.91 2.78
N GLU A 28 -22.84 -13.93 1.96
CA GLU A 28 -22.42 -13.95 0.56
C GLU A 28 -23.02 -12.78 -0.22
N ILE A 29 -22.22 -12.14 -1.04
CA ILE A 29 -22.65 -11.13 -2.01
C ILE A 29 -22.69 -11.78 -3.39
N ALA A 30 -23.87 -12.20 -3.80
CA ALA A 30 -24.13 -12.73 -5.13
C ALA A 30 -24.38 -11.60 -6.14
N MET A 31 -24.42 -11.92 -7.44
CA MET A 31 -24.64 -10.92 -8.50
C MET A 31 -26.01 -10.21 -8.39
N ASP A 32 -27.02 -10.88 -7.85
CA ASP A 32 -28.36 -10.35 -7.62
C ASP A 32 -28.54 -9.63 -6.28
N THR A 33 -27.49 -9.59 -5.43
CA THR A 33 -27.56 -8.90 -4.14
C THR A 33 -27.70 -7.41 -4.35
N SER A 34 -28.86 -6.85 -3.92
CA SER A 34 -29.16 -5.42 -4.07
C SER A 34 -28.36 -4.56 -3.08
N LEU A 35 -28.07 -3.32 -3.50
CA LEU A 35 -27.40 -2.33 -2.67
C LEU A 35 -28.22 -2.01 -1.39
N SER A 36 -29.56 -1.94 -1.50
CA SER A 36 -30.45 -1.66 -0.37
C SER A 36 -30.29 -2.69 0.75
N LYS A 37 -30.25 -3.98 0.40
CA LYS A 37 -30.04 -5.05 1.36
C LYS A 37 -28.72 -4.92 2.12
N VAL A 38 -27.64 -4.54 1.42
CA VAL A 38 -26.32 -4.35 2.03
C VAL A 38 -26.29 -3.10 2.91
N MET A 39 -27.01 -2.04 2.54
CA MET A 39 -27.12 -0.84 3.39
C MET A 39 -27.85 -1.10 4.72
N GLU A 40 -28.87 -1.95 4.72
CA GLU A 40 -29.62 -2.30 5.92
C GLU A 40 -28.79 -3.11 6.93
N THR A 41 -27.90 -3.98 6.44
CA THR A 41 -27.12 -4.89 7.28
C THR A 41 -25.73 -4.36 7.66
N GLY A 42 -25.06 -3.65 6.75
CA GLY A 42 -23.63 -3.33 6.88
C GLY A 42 -23.28 -1.85 6.87
N GLY A 43 -24.25 -0.97 6.61
CA GLY A 43 -24.04 0.47 6.63
C GLY A 43 -23.26 1.03 5.43
N LEU A 44 -22.85 2.32 5.56
CA LEU A 44 -22.27 3.09 4.45
C LEU A 44 -20.95 2.54 3.93
N PHE A 45 -20.09 2.00 4.78
CA PHE A 45 -18.79 1.46 4.36
C PHE A 45 -18.99 0.22 3.47
N GLU A 46 -19.88 -0.66 3.83
CA GLU A 46 -20.23 -1.82 3.01
C GLU A 46 -20.84 -1.41 1.67
N ALA A 47 -21.79 -0.50 1.69
CA ALA A 47 -22.49 -0.06 0.49
C ALA A 47 -21.59 0.68 -0.51
N ILE A 48 -20.66 1.51 -0.01
CA ILE A 48 -19.81 2.37 -0.87
C ILE A 48 -18.55 1.64 -1.34
N LEU A 49 -17.96 0.75 -0.53
CA LEU A 49 -16.68 0.10 -0.84
C LEU A 49 -16.82 -1.41 -1.04
N ILE A 50 -17.39 -2.15 -0.09
CA ILE A 50 -17.36 -3.61 -0.14
C ILE A 50 -18.27 -4.15 -1.24
N TRP A 51 -19.52 -3.69 -1.29
CA TRP A 51 -20.49 -4.17 -2.27
C TRP A 51 -20.05 -3.92 -3.72
N PRO A 52 -19.61 -2.71 -4.14
CA PRO A 52 -19.20 -2.51 -5.52
C PRO A 52 -17.93 -3.30 -5.88
N LEU A 53 -17.03 -3.52 -4.92
CA LEU A 53 -15.86 -4.36 -5.14
C LEU A 53 -16.22 -5.83 -5.34
N ALA A 54 -17.09 -6.38 -4.48
CA ALA A 54 -17.57 -7.74 -4.61
C ALA A 54 -18.36 -7.96 -5.92
N GLN A 55 -19.22 -6.99 -6.29
CA GLN A 55 -19.94 -7.04 -7.56
C GLN A 55 -19.01 -6.94 -8.77
N ALA A 56 -17.99 -6.07 -8.71
CA ALA A 56 -17.00 -5.98 -9.76
C ALA A 56 -16.22 -7.29 -9.94
N ILE A 57 -15.83 -7.95 -8.83
CA ILE A 57 -15.18 -9.26 -8.87
C ILE A 57 -16.14 -10.30 -9.50
N ASN A 58 -17.40 -10.38 -9.05
CA ASN A 58 -18.38 -11.31 -9.58
C ASN A 58 -18.62 -11.10 -11.07
N TYR A 59 -18.85 -9.84 -11.49
CA TYR A 59 -19.09 -9.50 -12.89
C TYR A 59 -17.90 -9.84 -13.79
N LEU A 60 -16.68 -9.42 -13.40
CA LEU A 60 -15.49 -9.66 -14.21
C LEU A 60 -15.07 -11.13 -14.21
N ALA A 61 -15.29 -11.87 -13.10
CA ALA A 61 -15.07 -13.30 -13.08
C ALA A 61 -16.02 -14.04 -14.02
N ASN A 62 -17.30 -13.65 -14.05
CA ASN A 62 -18.27 -14.20 -14.99
C ASN A 62 -17.95 -13.85 -16.45
N TRP A 63 -17.58 -12.60 -16.71
CA TRP A 63 -17.24 -12.14 -18.07
C TRP A 63 -15.99 -12.81 -18.63
N THR A 64 -14.96 -13.03 -17.81
CA THR A 64 -13.69 -13.68 -18.21
C THR A 64 -13.73 -15.19 -18.11
N GLY A 65 -14.77 -15.75 -17.49
CA GLY A 65 -14.84 -17.17 -17.16
C GLY A 65 -13.83 -17.64 -16.10
N SER A 66 -13.20 -16.69 -15.36
CA SER A 66 -12.14 -17.01 -14.40
C SER A 66 -12.13 -16.06 -13.21
N VAL A 67 -12.21 -16.62 -12.01
CA VAL A 67 -12.08 -15.86 -10.76
C VAL A 67 -10.73 -15.14 -10.66
N PHE A 68 -9.66 -15.78 -11.13
CA PHE A 68 -8.32 -15.20 -11.17
C PHE A 68 -8.31 -13.87 -11.93
N TRP A 69 -8.81 -13.87 -13.16
CA TRP A 69 -8.86 -12.66 -13.98
C TRP A 69 -9.82 -11.61 -13.41
N GLY A 70 -10.93 -12.04 -12.79
CA GLY A 70 -11.83 -11.12 -12.09
C GLY A 70 -11.11 -10.32 -11.02
N ILE A 71 -10.34 -10.99 -10.15
CA ILE A 71 -9.55 -10.35 -9.08
C ILE A 71 -8.45 -9.47 -9.68
N VAL A 72 -7.71 -9.97 -10.68
CA VAL A 72 -6.62 -9.20 -11.34
C VAL A 72 -7.14 -7.88 -11.90
N LEU A 73 -8.21 -7.92 -12.69
CA LEU A 73 -8.77 -6.74 -13.34
C LEU A 73 -9.29 -5.73 -12.33
N VAL A 74 -10.08 -6.17 -11.33
CA VAL A 74 -10.54 -5.30 -10.24
C VAL A 74 -9.37 -4.65 -9.53
N THR A 75 -8.33 -5.43 -9.21
CA THR A 75 -7.14 -4.94 -8.51
C THR A 75 -6.41 -3.88 -9.32
N VAL A 76 -6.23 -4.09 -10.62
CA VAL A 76 -5.58 -3.11 -11.50
C VAL A 76 -6.40 -1.82 -11.56
N VAL A 77 -7.71 -1.91 -11.78
CA VAL A 77 -8.61 -0.74 -11.85
C VAL A 77 -8.54 0.08 -10.56
N ILE A 78 -8.65 -0.59 -9.41
CA ILE A 78 -8.59 0.10 -8.10
C ILE A 78 -7.23 0.77 -7.89
N ASN A 79 -6.13 0.06 -8.17
CA ASN A 79 -4.80 0.63 -7.98
C ASN A 79 -4.55 1.81 -8.92
N VAL A 80 -4.99 1.75 -10.18
CA VAL A 80 -4.90 2.89 -11.11
C VAL A 80 -5.73 4.07 -10.60
N ALA A 81 -6.98 3.84 -10.17
CA ALA A 81 -7.80 4.89 -9.58
C ALA A 81 -7.15 5.51 -8.33
N LEU A 82 -6.58 4.69 -7.44
CA LEU A 82 -5.86 5.17 -6.27
C LEU A 82 -4.61 5.99 -6.64
N VAL A 83 -3.84 5.56 -7.63
CA VAL A 83 -2.68 6.32 -8.12
C VAL A 83 -3.09 7.70 -8.61
N LEU A 84 -4.18 7.80 -9.37
CA LEU A 84 -4.71 9.08 -9.86
C LEU A 84 -5.18 9.98 -8.70
N LEU A 85 -5.95 9.44 -7.76
CA LEU A 85 -6.45 10.18 -6.59
C LEU A 85 -5.30 10.64 -5.66
N THR A 86 -4.28 9.81 -5.51
CA THR A 86 -3.16 10.07 -4.61
C THR A 86 -1.91 10.59 -5.32
N PHE A 87 -2.02 11.04 -6.56
CA PHE A 87 -0.87 11.45 -7.38
C PHE A 87 0.03 12.46 -6.66
N LYS A 88 -0.54 13.54 -6.13
CA LYS A 88 0.20 14.57 -5.39
C LYS A 88 0.90 14.01 -4.15
N SER A 89 0.23 13.13 -3.41
CA SER A 89 0.78 12.47 -2.23
C SER A 89 1.95 11.54 -2.58
N ASN A 90 1.79 10.75 -3.65
CA ASN A 90 2.86 9.87 -4.14
C ASN A 90 4.09 10.67 -4.60
N LEU A 91 3.88 11.83 -5.27
CA LEU A 91 4.97 12.71 -5.67
C LEU A 91 5.70 13.31 -4.46
N GLN A 92 4.97 13.77 -3.43
CA GLN A 92 5.55 14.25 -2.18
C GLN A 92 6.35 13.15 -1.46
N MET A 93 5.83 11.93 -1.42
CA MET A 93 6.52 10.77 -0.86
C MET A 93 7.83 10.47 -1.62
N GLN A 94 7.81 10.60 -2.94
CA GLN A 94 9.01 10.38 -3.75
C GLN A 94 10.06 11.47 -3.54
N LYS A 95 9.67 12.74 -3.49
CA LYS A 95 10.56 13.85 -3.11
C LYS A 95 11.16 13.63 -1.71
N MET A 96 10.37 13.16 -0.75
CA MET A 96 10.85 12.82 0.59
C MET A 96 11.91 11.71 0.57
N ASN A 97 11.70 10.67 -0.25
CA ASN A 97 12.69 9.59 -0.43
C ASN A 97 14.01 10.13 -1.01
N THR A 98 13.95 11.10 -1.94
CA THR A 98 15.13 11.71 -2.55
C THR A 98 15.98 12.48 -1.56
N ILE A 99 15.37 13.21 -0.60
CA ILE A 99 16.10 13.98 0.41
C ILE A 99 16.49 13.16 1.67
N GLN A 100 16.18 11.87 1.67
CA GLN A 100 16.49 10.98 2.81
C GLN A 100 17.96 11.05 3.28
N PRO A 101 18.98 11.11 2.39
CA PRO A 101 20.37 11.26 2.82
C PRO A 101 20.65 12.56 3.57
N GLU A 102 20.03 13.69 3.16
CA GLU A 102 20.18 14.98 3.86
C GLU A 102 19.48 14.94 5.23
N LEU A 103 18.30 14.34 5.32
CA LEU A 103 17.60 14.13 6.60
C LEU A 103 18.46 13.31 7.58
N GLN A 104 19.11 12.25 7.08
CA GLN A 104 20.01 11.45 7.91
C GLN A 104 21.21 12.21 8.42
N LYS A 105 21.80 13.11 7.62
CA LYS A 105 22.89 13.99 8.08
C LYS A 105 22.44 14.89 9.24
N ILE A 106 21.23 15.46 9.14
CA ILE A 106 20.66 16.25 10.24
C ILE A 106 20.45 15.38 11.48
N GLN A 107 19.85 14.18 11.35
CA GLN A 107 19.64 13.28 12.47
C GLN A 107 20.94 12.88 13.17
N LYS A 108 21.98 12.49 12.40
CA LYS A 108 23.30 12.17 12.94
C LYS A 108 23.98 13.34 13.68
N LYS A 109 23.79 14.57 13.21
CA LYS A 109 24.34 15.77 13.86
C LYS A 109 23.83 15.94 15.30
N TYR A 110 22.63 15.46 15.58
CA TYR A 110 21.97 15.56 16.89
C TYR A 110 21.88 14.19 17.62
N GLU A 111 22.52 13.16 17.09
CA GLU A 111 22.54 11.82 17.70
C GLU A 111 23.23 11.90 19.07
N GLY A 112 22.60 11.31 20.10
CA GLY A 112 23.10 11.35 21.50
C GLY A 112 22.85 12.66 22.24
N ARG A 113 22.08 13.60 21.66
CA ARG A 113 21.68 14.85 22.32
C ARG A 113 20.20 14.82 22.64
N ASP A 114 19.87 14.47 23.90
CA ASP A 114 18.48 14.30 24.34
C ASP A 114 17.90 15.58 24.97
N ASP A 115 18.68 16.69 25.01
CA ASP A 115 18.22 17.96 25.54
C ASP A 115 17.15 18.62 24.63
N GLN A 116 16.16 19.27 25.24
CA GLN A 116 15.02 19.87 24.53
C GLN A 116 15.48 20.92 23.50
N ALA A 117 16.55 21.66 23.76
CA ALA A 117 17.07 22.67 22.85
C ALA A 117 17.64 22.01 21.56
N SER A 118 18.37 20.90 21.68
CA SER A 118 18.90 20.14 20.55
C SER A 118 17.78 19.50 19.73
N GLN A 119 16.76 18.93 20.38
CA GLN A 119 15.58 18.39 19.69
C GLN A 119 14.81 19.48 18.90
N MET A 120 14.67 20.65 19.47
CA MET A 120 14.04 21.80 18.79
C MET A 120 14.87 22.26 17.59
N ARG A 121 16.20 22.35 17.71
CA ARG A 121 17.11 22.70 16.61
C ARG A 121 17.03 21.68 15.48
N MET A 122 17.09 20.39 15.80
CA MET A 122 16.93 19.29 14.82
C MET A 122 15.59 19.43 14.06
N SER A 123 14.49 19.64 14.78
CA SER A 123 13.16 19.83 14.18
C SER A 123 13.12 21.04 13.24
N ASN A 124 13.76 22.15 13.63
CA ASN A 124 13.82 23.37 12.80
C ASN A 124 14.67 23.14 11.53
N GLU A 125 15.82 22.46 11.64
CA GLU A 125 16.65 22.13 10.48
C GLU A 125 15.91 21.19 9.51
N MET A 126 15.20 20.18 10.03
CA MET A 126 14.37 19.30 9.20
C MET A 126 13.23 20.06 8.51
N GLN A 127 12.56 20.99 9.21
CA GLN A 127 11.53 21.83 8.62
C GLN A 127 12.08 22.78 7.56
N ALA A 128 13.27 23.35 7.77
CA ALA A 128 13.95 24.17 6.77
C ALA A 128 14.28 23.36 5.51
N LEU A 129 14.72 22.11 5.68
CA LEU A 129 14.98 21.20 4.57
C LEU A 129 13.70 20.89 3.78
N TYR A 130 12.59 20.57 4.44
CA TYR A 130 11.31 20.35 3.78
C TYR A 130 10.83 21.59 3.00
N LYS A 131 11.01 22.77 3.56
CA LYS A 131 10.66 24.03 2.86
C LYS A 131 11.55 24.26 1.63
N LYS A 132 12.87 23.97 1.74
CA LYS A 132 13.83 24.14 0.64
C LYS A 132 13.42 23.31 -0.59
N TYR A 133 12.90 22.09 -0.39
CA TYR A 133 12.50 21.18 -1.46
C TYR A 133 10.99 21.20 -1.78
N ASP A 134 10.25 22.14 -1.21
CA ASP A 134 8.78 22.24 -1.33
C ASP A 134 8.09 20.89 -1.01
N ILE A 135 8.46 20.28 0.13
CA ILE A 135 7.93 19.02 0.58
C ILE A 135 6.94 19.23 1.73
N ASN A 136 5.74 18.68 1.55
CA ASN A 136 4.76 18.60 2.62
C ASN A 136 4.79 17.18 3.23
N PRO A 137 5.41 16.99 4.42
CA PRO A 137 5.51 15.67 5.04
C PRO A 137 4.15 15.04 5.39
N LEU A 138 3.16 15.85 5.75
CA LEU A 138 1.79 15.37 6.00
C LEU A 138 1.08 14.96 4.70
N GLY A 139 1.36 15.67 3.60
CA GLY A 139 0.84 15.32 2.28
C GLY A 139 1.32 13.96 1.80
N SER A 140 2.53 13.55 2.15
CA SER A 140 3.09 12.25 1.77
C SER A 140 2.39 11.06 2.45
N LEU A 141 1.72 11.28 3.58
CA LEU A 141 1.04 10.23 4.34
C LEU A 141 -0.36 9.90 3.82
N ILE A 142 -0.96 10.75 2.97
CA ILE A 142 -2.34 10.55 2.48
C ILE A 142 -2.47 9.22 1.71
N ALA A 143 -1.50 8.90 0.83
CA ALA A 143 -1.55 7.68 0.03
C ALA A 143 -1.51 6.41 0.89
N PRO A 144 -0.57 6.23 1.85
CA PRO A 144 -0.60 5.11 2.77
C PRO A 144 -1.89 5.02 3.60
N PHE A 145 -2.39 6.15 4.12
CA PHE A 145 -3.62 6.15 4.91
C PHE A 145 -4.86 5.74 4.09
N LEU A 146 -4.94 6.12 2.83
CA LEU A 146 -6.05 5.73 1.96
C LEU A 146 -5.99 4.23 1.58
N GLN A 147 -4.82 3.62 1.65
CA GLN A 147 -4.64 2.20 1.37
C GLN A 147 -5.33 1.29 2.39
N PHE A 148 -5.42 1.69 3.68
CA PHE A 148 -6.03 0.85 4.73
C PHE A 148 -7.52 0.58 4.51
N PRO A 149 -8.39 1.57 4.27
CA PRO A 149 -9.80 1.32 3.95
C PRO A 149 -9.99 0.40 2.75
N ILE A 150 -9.17 0.57 1.70
CA ILE A 150 -9.23 -0.28 0.51
C ILE A 150 -8.84 -1.72 0.83
N LEU A 151 -7.81 -1.91 1.66
CA LEU A 151 -7.41 -3.24 2.10
C LEU A 151 -8.54 -3.97 2.83
N ILE A 152 -9.18 -3.29 3.81
CA ILE A 152 -10.30 -3.85 4.57
C ILE A 152 -11.48 -4.16 3.65
N ALA A 153 -11.79 -3.25 2.72
CA ALA A 153 -12.86 -3.45 1.76
C ALA A 153 -12.57 -4.63 0.80
N MET A 154 -11.33 -4.76 0.29
CA MET A 154 -10.94 -5.89 -0.54
C MET A 154 -10.96 -7.21 0.22
N TYR A 155 -10.50 -7.24 1.47
CA TYR A 155 -10.59 -8.42 2.32
C TYR A 155 -12.05 -8.89 2.47
N SER A 156 -12.95 -7.96 2.80
CA SER A 156 -14.37 -8.27 2.96
C SER A 156 -15.02 -8.64 1.63
N ALA A 157 -14.72 -7.94 0.55
CA ALA A 157 -15.25 -8.22 -0.79
C ALA A 157 -14.85 -9.62 -1.28
N VAL A 158 -13.58 -10.00 -1.13
CA VAL A 158 -13.06 -11.32 -1.49
C VAL A 158 -13.73 -12.43 -0.68
N ARG A 159 -13.91 -12.24 0.62
CA ARG A 159 -14.57 -13.23 1.50
C ARG A 159 -16.04 -13.41 1.25
N ARG A 160 -16.69 -12.44 0.64
CA ARG A 160 -18.15 -12.42 0.43
C ARG A 160 -18.55 -12.56 -1.04
N SER A 161 -17.61 -12.42 -1.98
CA SER A 161 -17.88 -12.58 -3.42
C SER A 161 -18.27 -14.01 -3.74
N SER A 162 -19.47 -14.22 -4.33
CA SER A 162 -19.92 -15.54 -4.79
C SER A 162 -18.95 -16.17 -5.78
N ALA A 163 -18.34 -15.36 -6.66
CA ALA A 163 -17.38 -15.86 -7.62
C ALA A 163 -16.11 -16.43 -6.94
N VAL A 164 -15.67 -15.84 -5.82
CA VAL A 164 -14.50 -16.34 -5.08
C VAL A 164 -14.85 -17.58 -4.27
N LEU A 165 -16.03 -17.59 -3.64
CA LEU A 165 -16.47 -18.69 -2.79
C LEU A 165 -16.79 -19.95 -3.59
N ASN A 166 -17.41 -19.82 -4.75
CA ASN A 166 -17.93 -20.93 -5.55
C ASN A 166 -17.05 -21.22 -6.79
N GLY A 167 -16.15 -20.31 -7.17
CA GLY A 167 -15.30 -20.46 -8.33
C GLY A 167 -13.95 -21.10 -8.01
N THR A 168 -13.32 -21.62 -9.07
CA THR A 168 -12.00 -22.27 -8.97
C THR A 168 -10.99 -21.66 -9.94
N PHE A 169 -9.72 -21.75 -9.57
CA PHE A 169 -8.59 -21.44 -10.43
C PHE A 169 -7.62 -22.63 -10.42
N LEU A 170 -7.34 -23.21 -11.57
CA LEU A 170 -6.56 -24.45 -11.73
C LEU A 170 -7.10 -25.62 -10.89
N GLY A 171 -8.43 -25.69 -10.70
CA GLY A 171 -9.09 -26.71 -9.90
C GLY A 171 -9.13 -26.44 -8.38
N TYR A 172 -8.57 -25.30 -7.91
CA TYR A 172 -8.52 -24.92 -6.49
C TYR A 172 -9.35 -23.67 -6.23
N THR A 173 -10.03 -23.61 -5.10
CA THR A 173 -10.72 -22.38 -4.70
C THR A 173 -9.74 -21.38 -4.08
N LEU A 174 -9.79 -20.11 -4.55
CA LEU A 174 -8.99 -19.03 -4.00
C LEU A 174 -9.49 -18.54 -2.63
N ALA A 175 -10.62 -19.05 -2.15
CA ALA A 175 -11.14 -18.79 -0.81
C ALA A 175 -10.29 -19.47 0.29
N LEU A 176 -9.58 -20.58 -0.04
CA LEU A 176 -8.68 -21.24 0.89
C LEU A 176 -7.52 -20.34 1.31
N THR A 177 -7.12 -20.49 2.57
CA THR A 177 -5.95 -19.79 3.10
C THR A 177 -4.66 -20.50 2.69
N PRO A 178 -3.51 -19.81 2.61
CA PRO A 178 -2.20 -20.46 2.41
C PRO A 178 -1.88 -21.52 3.45
N LYS A 179 -2.36 -21.34 4.71
CA LYS A 179 -2.21 -22.34 5.77
C LYS A 179 -2.94 -23.65 5.44
N GLU A 180 -4.18 -23.56 4.99
CA GLU A 180 -4.98 -24.73 4.55
C GLU A 180 -4.36 -25.35 3.31
N ALA A 181 -3.93 -24.53 2.34
CA ALA A 181 -3.25 -25.00 1.14
C ALA A 181 -1.96 -25.78 1.45
N PHE A 182 -1.22 -25.37 2.50
CA PHE A 182 -0.02 -26.09 2.95
C PHE A 182 -0.36 -27.47 3.51
N VAL A 183 -1.41 -27.56 4.32
CA VAL A 183 -1.87 -28.83 4.90
C VAL A 183 -2.38 -29.77 3.81
N ASN A 184 -3.14 -29.27 2.85
CA ASN A 184 -3.74 -30.02 1.75
C ASN A 184 -2.75 -30.34 0.61
N LYS A 185 -1.54 -29.73 0.62
CA LYS A 185 -0.53 -29.81 -0.45
C LYS A 185 -1.02 -29.20 -1.78
N ASP A 186 -1.81 -28.13 -1.70
CA ASP A 186 -2.35 -27.36 -2.84
C ASP A 186 -1.28 -26.39 -3.38
N TRP A 187 -0.27 -26.94 -4.07
CA TRP A 187 0.91 -26.21 -4.53
C TRP A 187 0.63 -24.93 -5.32
N PRO A 188 -0.37 -24.87 -6.24
CA PRO A 188 -0.66 -23.64 -6.97
C PRO A 188 -1.02 -22.45 -6.06
N LEU A 189 -1.76 -22.69 -4.98
CA LEU A 189 -2.11 -21.66 -4.02
C LEU A 189 -0.89 -21.16 -3.23
N LEU A 190 0.01 -22.07 -2.86
CA LEU A 190 1.28 -21.75 -2.21
C LEU A 190 2.21 -20.94 -3.13
N VAL A 191 2.23 -21.25 -4.43
CA VAL A 191 2.98 -20.46 -5.42
C VAL A 191 2.48 -19.03 -5.47
N ILE A 192 1.15 -18.79 -5.44
CA ILE A 192 0.57 -17.44 -5.40
C ILE A 192 1.02 -16.71 -4.12
N TYR A 193 1.00 -17.38 -2.97
CA TYR A 193 1.43 -16.80 -1.70
C TYR A 193 2.93 -16.44 -1.70
N VAL A 194 3.80 -17.32 -2.18
CA VAL A 194 5.25 -17.06 -2.30
C VAL A 194 5.51 -15.92 -3.29
N ALA A 195 4.82 -15.93 -4.45
CA ALA A 195 4.93 -14.85 -5.43
C ALA A 195 4.52 -13.49 -4.83
N MET A 196 3.48 -13.45 -4.00
CA MET A 196 3.08 -12.25 -3.26
C MET A 196 4.22 -11.74 -2.37
N ILE A 197 4.87 -12.61 -1.59
CA ILE A 197 5.99 -12.21 -0.72
C ILE A 197 7.14 -11.64 -1.54
N LEU A 198 7.50 -12.29 -2.64
CA LEU A 198 8.58 -11.84 -3.52
C LEU A 198 8.26 -10.49 -4.17
N CYS A 199 7.05 -10.33 -4.73
CA CYS A 199 6.61 -9.07 -5.30
C CYS A 199 6.59 -7.94 -4.25
N GLN A 200 6.15 -8.23 -3.04
CA GLN A 200 6.13 -7.27 -1.93
C GLN A 200 7.55 -6.85 -1.53
N LEU A 201 8.48 -7.79 -1.41
CA LEU A 201 9.90 -7.48 -1.14
C LEU A 201 10.49 -6.57 -2.21
N VAL A 202 10.30 -6.91 -3.49
CA VAL A 202 10.79 -6.08 -4.61
C VAL A 202 10.16 -4.68 -4.56
N SER A 203 8.84 -4.59 -4.33
CA SER A 203 8.12 -3.32 -4.24
C SER A 203 8.67 -2.39 -3.15
N VAL A 204 8.96 -2.96 -1.98
CA VAL A 204 9.48 -2.22 -0.81
C VAL A 204 10.95 -1.83 -0.99
N LEU A 205 11.75 -2.66 -1.67
CA LEU A 205 13.16 -2.39 -1.94
C LEU A 205 13.37 -1.41 -3.09
N MET A 206 12.40 -1.27 -4.00
CA MET A 206 12.54 -0.45 -5.21
C MET A 206 12.98 1.00 -4.94
N PRO A 207 12.37 1.77 -4.02
CA PRO A 207 12.83 3.13 -3.72
C PRO A 207 14.28 3.18 -3.22
N GLN A 208 14.68 2.18 -2.41
CA GLN A 208 16.04 2.09 -1.86
C GLN A 208 17.06 1.79 -2.97
N LEU A 209 16.74 0.87 -3.89
CA LEU A 209 17.58 0.56 -5.04
C LEU A 209 17.76 1.77 -5.95
N ILE A 210 16.69 2.51 -6.24
CA ILE A 210 16.74 3.73 -7.04
C ILE A 210 17.66 4.76 -6.37
N ASN A 211 17.51 5.01 -5.07
CA ASN A 211 18.34 5.96 -4.33
C ASN A 211 19.81 5.54 -4.29
N LYS A 212 20.09 4.24 -4.12
CA LYS A 212 21.43 3.68 -4.16
C LYS A 212 22.12 3.88 -5.52
N ILE A 213 21.39 3.60 -6.61
CA ILE A 213 21.91 3.80 -7.97
C ILE A 213 22.20 5.28 -8.24
N LYS A 214 21.32 6.18 -7.78
CA LYS A 214 21.51 7.64 -7.94
C LYS A 214 22.72 8.13 -7.15
N ALA A 215 22.81 7.78 -5.88
CA ALA A 215 23.93 8.15 -5.03
C ALA A 215 25.27 7.68 -5.61
N LYS A 216 25.31 6.47 -6.18
CA LYS A 216 26.50 5.94 -6.86
C LYS A 216 26.85 6.77 -8.10
N LYS A 217 25.88 7.07 -8.97
CA LYS A 217 26.10 7.90 -10.17
C LYS A 217 26.59 9.32 -9.82
N GLU A 218 26.05 9.94 -8.77
CA GLU A 218 26.49 11.25 -8.30
C GLU A 218 27.90 11.21 -7.74
N ALA A 219 28.26 10.19 -6.97
CA ALA A 219 29.62 10.00 -6.46
C ALA A 219 30.63 9.84 -7.60
N GLU A 220 30.32 9.02 -8.60
CA GLU A 220 31.14 8.84 -9.80
C GLU A 220 31.32 10.16 -10.58
N LYS A 221 30.21 10.92 -10.79
CA LYS A 221 30.25 12.20 -11.51
C LYS A 221 31.10 13.26 -10.83
N HIS A 222 31.16 13.26 -9.51
CA HIS A 222 31.90 14.24 -8.71
C HIS A 222 33.26 13.70 -8.17
N HIS A 223 33.68 12.51 -8.60
CA HIS A 223 34.89 11.83 -8.11
C HIS A 223 34.97 11.75 -6.58
N LYS A 224 33.82 11.61 -5.91
CA LYS A 224 33.71 11.47 -4.46
C LYS A 224 33.62 10.00 -4.07
N HIS A 225 34.14 9.69 -2.86
CA HIS A 225 33.96 8.35 -2.31
C HIS A 225 32.44 8.05 -2.13
N TYR A 226 32.01 6.89 -2.66
CA TYR A 226 30.64 6.43 -2.52
C TYR A 226 30.39 5.98 -1.08
N GLU A 227 29.53 6.68 -0.36
CA GLU A 227 28.98 6.20 0.91
C GLU A 227 27.61 5.58 0.67
N GLU A 228 27.43 4.33 1.09
CA GLU A 228 26.14 3.66 0.98
C GLU A 228 25.11 4.36 1.88
N PRO A 229 23.98 4.83 1.33
CA PRO A 229 22.95 5.47 2.15
C PRO A 229 22.37 4.43 3.11
N LYS A 230 22.63 4.62 4.41
CA LYS A 230 22.03 3.79 5.46
C LYS A 230 20.54 4.11 5.55
N ASN A 231 19.70 3.09 5.49
CA ASN A 231 18.28 3.26 5.74
C ASN A 231 17.98 3.06 7.24
N PRO A 232 17.77 4.12 8.03
CA PRO A 232 17.51 4.00 9.46
C PRO A 232 16.19 3.25 9.75
N ASN A 233 15.29 3.24 8.77
CA ASN A 233 14.01 2.56 8.87
C ASN A 233 14.02 1.15 8.27
N ALA A 234 15.18 0.60 7.91
CA ALA A 234 15.29 -0.72 7.28
C ALA A 234 14.62 -1.80 8.14
N MET A 235 14.88 -1.80 9.44
CA MET A 235 14.28 -2.75 10.39
C MET A 235 12.75 -2.66 10.38
N ILE A 236 12.18 -1.45 10.41
CA ILE A 236 10.72 -1.23 10.36
C ILE A 236 10.17 -1.72 9.02
N THR A 237 10.86 -1.39 7.93
CA THR A 237 10.46 -1.74 6.56
C THR A 237 10.41 -3.26 6.36
N TYR A 238 11.48 -3.98 6.74
CA TYR A 238 11.49 -5.44 6.65
C TYR A 238 10.53 -6.09 7.65
N GLY A 239 10.43 -5.52 8.86
CA GLY A 239 9.46 -5.96 9.86
C GLY A 239 8.02 -5.89 9.35
N MET A 240 7.66 -4.83 8.62
CA MET A 240 6.33 -4.72 7.98
C MET A 240 6.10 -5.80 6.92
N VAL A 241 7.10 -6.13 6.10
CA VAL A 241 6.95 -7.20 5.09
C VAL A 241 6.73 -8.55 5.76
N ILE A 242 7.51 -8.87 6.79
CA ILE A 242 7.36 -10.10 7.58
C ILE A 242 5.98 -10.15 8.25
N PHE A 243 5.54 -9.03 8.82
CA PHE A 243 4.24 -8.91 9.48
C PHE A 243 3.08 -9.13 8.49
N ILE A 244 3.14 -8.53 7.30
CA ILE A 244 2.14 -8.75 6.24
C ILE A 244 2.14 -10.22 5.81
N ALA A 245 3.30 -10.83 5.57
CA ALA A 245 3.40 -12.23 5.22
C ALA A 245 2.78 -13.13 6.29
N PHE A 246 3.04 -12.83 7.57
CA PHE A 246 2.48 -13.59 8.69
C PHE A 246 0.95 -13.49 8.77
N ILE A 247 0.37 -12.30 8.56
CA ILE A 247 -1.08 -12.12 8.53
C ILE A 247 -1.70 -12.84 7.34
N MET A 248 -1.09 -12.70 6.16
CA MET A 248 -1.61 -13.27 4.91
C MET A 248 -1.68 -14.79 4.91
N ILE A 249 -0.90 -15.49 5.75
CA ILE A 249 -0.97 -16.96 5.85
C ILE A 249 -2.35 -17.47 6.32
N SER A 250 -3.08 -16.62 7.05
CA SER A 250 -4.42 -16.92 7.60
C SER A 250 -5.57 -16.25 6.82
N TRP A 251 -5.26 -15.53 5.73
CA TRP A 251 -6.24 -14.86 4.91
C TRP A 251 -6.42 -15.59 3.57
N PRO A 252 -7.57 -15.43 2.88
CA PRO A 252 -7.82 -16.11 1.61
C PRO A 252 -6.71 -15.87 0.58
N THR A 253 -6.34 -16.89 -0.19
CA THR A 253 -5.29 -16.80 -1.23
C THR A 253 -5.65 -15.77 -2.31
N ALA A 254 -6.94 -15.51 -2.54
CA ALA A 254 -7.40 -14.41 -3.39
C ALA A 254 -6.83 -13.05 -2.96
N LEU A 255 -6.62 -12.84 -1.66
CA LEU A 255 -5.99 -11.61 -1.14
C LEU A 255 -4.48 -11.58 -1.38
N SER A 256 -3.82 -12.74 -1.33
CA SER A 256 -2.41 -12.84 -1.74
C SER A 256 -2.23 -12.46 -3.21
N LEU A 257 -3.17 -12.86 -4.07
CA LEU A 257 -3.20 -12.44 -5.47
C LEU A 257 -3.39 -10.92 -5.60
N TYR A 258 -4.34 -10.34 -4.87
CA TYR A 258 -4.53 -8.88 -4.81
C TYR A 258 -3.24 -8.15 -4.42
N TYR A 259 -2.54 -8.61 -3.37
CA TYR A 259 -1.29 -7.99 -2.93
C TYR A 259 -0.15 -8.14 -3.95
N CYS A 260 -0.05 -9.29 -4.61
CA CYS A 260 0.93 -9.53 -5.67
C CYS A 260 0.75 -8.50 -6.80
N ILE A 261 -0.46 -8.35 -7.33
CA ILE A 261 -0.79 -7.39 -8.40
C ILE A 261 -0.58 -5.94 -7.92
N SER A 262 -1.05 -5.62 -6.72
CA SER A 262 -0.85 -4.28 -6.13
C SER A 262 0.63 -3.93 -5.99
N SER A 263 1.49 -4.90 -5.63
CA SER A 263 2.94 -4.70 -5.54
C SER A 263 3.57 -4.43 -6.89
N VAL A 264 3.13 -5.13 -7.95
CA VAL A 264 3.58 -4.87 -9.33
C VAL A 264 3.19 -3.46 -9.77
N VAL A 265 1.93 -3.06 -9.55
CA VAL A 265 1.48 -1.68 -9.86
C VAL A 265 2.26 -0.65 -9.05
N ASN A 266 2.57 -0.94 -7.78
CA ASN A 266 3.36 -0.05 -6.92
C ASN A 266 4.81 0.10 -7.41
N ILE A 267 5.44 -0.96 -7.94
CA ILE A 267 6.76 -0.89 -8.56
C ILE A 267 6.72 0.07 -9.77
N ILE A 268 5.76 -0.13 -10.68
CA ILE A 268 5.58 0.72 -11.86
C ILE A 268 5.35 2.17 -11.44
N LYS A 269 4.43 2.39 -10.50
CA LYS A 269 4.14 3.71 -9.92
C LYS A 269 5.42 4.37 -9.38
N THR A 270 6.21 3.66 -8.60
CA THR A 270 7.45 4.19 -8.01
C THR A 270 8.43 4.66 -9.07
N ILE A 271 8.63 3.88 -10.13
CA ILE A 271 9.50 4.23 -11.25
C ILE A 271 8.98 5.49 -11.97
N VAL A 272 7.68 5.52 -12.30
CA VAL A 272 7.06 6.66 -12.99
C VAL A 272 7.15 7.95 -12.15
N MET A 273 6.79 7.87 -10.87
CA MET A 273 6.87 9.03 -9.95
C MET A 273 8.29 9.53 -9.77
N GLN A 274 9.29 8.63 -9.77
CA GLN A 274 10.69 9.00 -9.71
C GLN A 274 11.11 9.80 -10.97
N ILE A 275 10.76 9.33 -12.16
CA ILE A 275 11.06 10.03 -13.42
C ILE A 275 10.44 11.44 -13.43
N ILE A 276 9.20 11.56 -12.92
CA ILE A 276 8.51 12.85 -12.84
C ILE A 276 9.21 13.77 -11.83
N ALA A 277 9.58 13.24 -10.65
CA ALA A 277 10.27 14.03 -9.62
C ALA A 277 11.64 14.53 -10.11
N ASP A 278 12.39 13.71 -10.86
CA ASP A 278 13.69 14.09 -11.42
C ASP A 278 13.55 15.23 -12.44
N LYS A 279 12.60 15.12 -13.38
CA LYS A 279 12.32 16.19 -14.35
C LYS A 279 11.86 17.50 -13.71
N GLN A 280 11.25 17.44 -12.52
CA GLN A 280 10.88 18.67 -11.77
C GLN A 280 12.06 19.30 -11.04
N ALA A 281 13.06 18.49 -10.64
CA ALA A 281 14.26 18.99 -9.98
C ALA A 281 15.27 19.63 -10.94
N GLU A 282 15.20 19.29 -12.23
CA GLU A 282 16.06 19.86 -13.30
C GLU A 282 15.55 21.22 -13.85
N LYS A 283 14.32 21.61 -13.50
CA LYS A 283 13.71 22.89 -13.87
C LYS A 283 13.88 23.93 -12.77
#